data_389ef76435504efdc819f4368f85642c
#
_entry.id   389ef76435504efdc819f4368f85642c
#
_cell.length_a   1.000
_cell.length_b   1.000
_cell.length_c   1.000
_cell.angle_alpha   90.00
_cell.angle_beta   90.00
_cell.angle_gamma   90.00
#
_symmetry.space_group_name_H-M   'P 1'
#
loop_
_entity.id
_entity.type
_entity.pdbx_description
1 polymer ?
#
loop_
_entity_poly.entity_id
_entity_poly.type
_entity_poly.pdbx_seq_one_letter_code
_entity_poly.pdbx_strand_id
1 'polypeptide(L)'
;MSRIARACTSLLLAGALAGCMEGKDPKLKEPISENFDSGRLNLEMWRPTLDVYEVRDGALFVEGAKNHPMWLKRRIPCNVKIDFVAWSDSPEGDIKVELFGDGKSTADEEGGYVGTGYVLIFGGWRNTVNTIARRDEHEGRMIEENETRVEKGRRYRWSIRARGGAIDWYLDGRLFLHVEDQDPLCGPGNEHFAFSDWGTPVHFDDLSIVPL
;
A
#
# COMPACT_ATOMS: atom_id res chain seq x y z
N MET A 1 7.05 -65.91 48.03
CA MET A 1 6.59 -64.50 48.13
C MET A 1 7.24 -63.71 47.01
N SER A 2 6.54 -63.55 45.92
CA SER A 2 7.07 -62.92 44.69
C SER A 2 6.64 -61.45 44.65
N ARG A 3 7.58 -60.51 44.57
CA ARG A 3 7.30 -59.07 44.36
C ARG A 3 7.33 -58.74 42.89
N ILE A 4 6.17 -58.34 42.36
CA ILE A 4 6.04 -57.87 40.96
C ILE A 4 6.36 -56.37 40.98
N ALA A 5 7.42 -56.01 40.28
CA ALA A 5 7.78 -54.62 40.01
C ALA A 5 6.94 -54.11 38.82
N ARG A 6 6.15 -53.09 39.00
CA ARG A 6 5.47 -52.39 37.91
C ARG A 6 6.40 -51.29 37.37
N ALA A 7 6.77 -51.40 36.11
CA ALA A 7 7.45 -50.35 35.39
C ALA A 7 6.41 -49.30 34.92
N CYS A 8 6.55 -48.07 35.35
CA CYS A 8 5.83 -46.92 34.79
C CYS A 8 6.59 -46.40 33.58
N THR A 9 6.03 -46.56 32.41
CA THR A 9 6.55 -45.97 31.18
C THR A 9 5.94 -44.58 31.01
N SER A 10 6.73 -43.54 31.28
CA SER A 10 6.35 -42.18 31.03
C SER A 10 6.49 -41.84 29.56
N LEU A 11 5.39 -41.65 28.87
CA LEU A 11 5.33 -41.16 27.50
C LEU A 11 5.54 -39.63 27.52
N LEU A 12 6.70 -39.15 27.08
CA LEU A 12 7.00 -37.76 26.83
C LEU A 12 6.35 -37.37 25.49
N LEU A 13 5.24 -36.63 25.55
CA LEU A 13 4.65 -35.98 24.37
C LEU A 13 5.51 -34.76 24.05
N ALA A 14 6.34 -34.83 23.06
CA ALA A 14 7.03 -33.68 22.48
C ALA A 14 6.02 -32.89 21.64
N GLY A 15 5.43 -31.84 22.25
CA GLY A 15 4.63 -30.86 21.54
C GLY A 15 5.52 -30.04 20.59
N ALA A 16 5.45 -30.30 19.30
CA ALA A 16 6.04 -29.43 18.29
C ALA A 16 5.24 -28.10 18.30
N LEU A 17 5.82 -27.07 18.90
CA LEU A 17 5.39 -25.69 18.68
C LEU A 17 5.76 -25.34 17.22
N ALA A 18 4.83 -25.52 16.28
CA ALA A 18 4.88 -24.91 14.99
C ALA A 18 4.67 -23.39 15.20
N GLY A 19 5.74 -22.68 15.51
CA GLY A 19 5.76 -21.23 15.40
C GLY A 19 5.50 -20.89 13.94
N CYS A 20 4.39 -20.26 13.62
CA CYS A 20 4.18 -19.60 12.36
C CYS A 20 5.30 -18.55 12.21
N MET A 21 6.38 -18.90 11.52
CA MET A 21 7.29 -17.91 10.96
C MET A 21 6.49 -17.20 9.89
N GLU A 22 5.99 -15.99 10.17
CA GLU A 22 5.53 -15.09 9.11
C GLU A 22 6.71 -14.93 8.13
N GLY A 23 6.62 -15.65 7.02
CA GLY A 23 7.61 -15.54 5.95
C GLY A 23 7.56 -14.13 5.39
N LYS A 24 8.72 -13.50 5.15
CA LYS A 24 8.79 -12.21 4.46
C LYS A 24 8.06 -12.33 3.11
N ASP A 25 7.25 -11.33 2.79
CA ASP A 25 6.60 -11.24 1.48
C ASP A 25 7.63 -11.46 0.35
N PRO A 26 7.29 -12.19 -0.73
CA PRO A 26 8.25 -12.50 -1.78
C PRO A 26 8.68 -11.25 -2.55
N LYS A 27 9.92 -11.24 -3.06
CA LYS A 27 10.41 -10.17 -3.94
C LYS A 27 9.72 -10.23 -5.29
N LEU A 28 9.33 -9.07 -5.78
CA LEU A 28 8.85 -8.89 -7.14
C LEU A 28 10.03 -9.02 -8.12
N LYS A 29 10.02 -10.06 -8.95
CA LYS A 29 11.06 -10.34 -9.96
C LYS A 29 10.56 -10.11 -11.38
N GLU A 30 9.27 -10.34 -11.59
CA GLU A 30 8.57 -10.20 -12.87
C GLU A 30 7.43 -9.19 -12.73
N PRO A 31 6.98 -8.57 -13.82
CA PRO A 31 5.81 -7.70 -13.80
C PRO A 31 4.58 -8.40 -13.23
N ILE A 32 3.79 -7.66 -12.48
CA ILE A 32 2.46 -8.11 -12.01
C ILE A 32 1.39 -7.13 -12.44
N SER A 33 0.16 -7.63 -12.56
CA SER A 33 -1.03 -6.81 -12.82
C SER A 33 -2.21 -7.27 -11.96
N GLU A 34 -3.12 -6.34 -11.67
CA GLU A 34 -4.40 -6.59 -11.00
C GLU A 34 -5.44 -5.63 -11.58
N ASN A 35 -6.54 -6.18 -12.10
CA ASN A 35 -7.65 -5.43 -12.68
C ASN A 35 -8.97 -5.62 -11.91
N PHE A 36 -8.92 -6.30 -10.77
CA PHE A 36 -10.06 -6.56 -9.89
C PHE A 36 -11.30 -7.23 -10.54
N ASP A 37 -11.22 -7.68 -11.80
CA ASP A 37 -12.34 -8.32 -12.53
C ASP A 37 -12.84 -9.61 -11.90
N SER A 38 -12.07 -10.20 -10.97
CA SER A 38 -12.49 -11.39 -10.22
C SER A 38 -13.71 -11.17 -9.32
N GLY A 39 -14.10 -9.90 -9.08
CA GLY A 39 -15.23 -9.49 -8.25
C GLY A 39 -15.02 -9.68 -6.74
N ARG A 40 -13.78 -9.97 -6.32
CA ARG A 40 -13.42 -10.13 -4.90
C ARG A 40 -11.95 -9.81 -4.66
N LEU A 41 -11.64 -9.31 -3.46
CA LEU A 41 -10.29 -8.98 -3.07
C LEU A 41 -9.43 -10.25 -2.94
N ASN A 42 -8.28 -10.25 -3.64
CA ASN A 42 -7.32 -11.34 -3.59
C ASN A 42 -6.40 -11.18 -2.36
N LEU A 43 -6.73 -11.83 -1.25
CA LEU A 43 -5.96 -11.76 -0.01
C LEU A 43 -4.58 -12.46 -0.08
N GLU A 44 -4.28 -13.24 -1.13
CA GLU A 44 -2.92 -13.75 -1.39
C GLU A 44 -2.00 -12.66 -1.96
N MET A 45 -2.59 -11.64 -2.56
CA MET A 45 -1.88 -10.49 -3.12
C MET A 45 -1.95 -9.26 -2.22
N TRP A 46 -3.02 -9.09 -1.46
CA TRP A 46 -3.30 -7.90 -0.69
C TRP A 46 -3.44 -8.16 0.81
N ARG A 47 -3.00 -7.21 1.62
CA ARG A 47 -3.14 -7.16 3.07
C ARG A 47 -3.84 -5.85 3.45
N PRO A 48 -5.18 -5.82 3.52
CA PRO A 48 -5.89 -4.67 4.09
C PRO A 48 -5.60 -4.59 5.59
N THR A 49 -5.40 -3.38 6.10
CA THR A 49 -5.20 -3.13 7.54
C THR A 49 -6.48 -2.69 8.24
N LEU A 50 -7.55 -2.45 7.46
CA LEU A 50 -8.91 -2.21 7.93
C LEU A 50 -9.90 -2.90 6.96
N ASP A 51 -11.06 -3.33 7.46
CA ASP A 51 -12.11 -4.01 6.66
C ASP A 51 -13.03 -2.99 5.98
N VAL A 52 -12.46 -2.18 5.07
CA VAL A 52 -13.17 -1.15 4.28
C VAL A 52 -12.84 -1.25 2.79
N TYR A 53 -12.00 -2.22 2.42
CA TYR A 53 -11.58 -2.45 1.04
C TYR A 53 -12.42 -3.57 0.44
N GLU A 54 -13.09 -3.29 -0.66
CA GLU A 54 -13.87 -4.27 -1.40
C GLU A 54 -13.68 -4.13 -2.90
N VAL A 55 -14.06 -5.16 -3.67
CA VAL A 55 -14.17 -5.05 -5.13
C VAL A 55 -15.60 -4.74 -5.48
N ARG A 56 -15.81 -3.62 -6.18
CA ARG A 56 -17.10 -3.11 -6.61
C ARG A 56 -17.05 -2.78 -8.09
N ASP A 57 -17.94 -3.37 -8.89
CA ASP A 57 -18.05 -3.13 -10.33
C ASP A 57 -16.72 -3.29 -11.10
N GLY A 58 -15.92 -4.30 -10.72
CA GLY A 58 -14.64 -4.62 -11.36
C GLY A 58 -13.48 -3.68 -10.98
N ALA A 59 -13.61 -2.90 -9.92
CA ALA A 59 -12.54 -2.06 -9.39
C ALA A 59 -12.40 -2.23 -7.88
N LEU A 60 -11.22 -1.96 -7.34
CA LEU A 60 -11.04 -1.80 -5.91
C LEU A 60 -11.75 -0.53 -5.46
N PHE A 61 -12.60 -0.66 -4.46
CA PHE A 61 -13.28 0.45 -3.79
C PHE A 61 -12.82 0.57 -2.35
N VAL A 62 -12.65 1.79 -1.89
CA VAL A 62 -12.37 2.13 -0.50
C VAL A 62 -13.04 3.43 -0.12
N GLU A 63 -13.57 3.49 1.10
CA GLU A 63 -14.09 4.72 1.71
C GLU A 63 -13.84 4.67 3.21
N GLY A 64 -13.22 5.71 3.75
CA GLY A 64 -12.98 5.85 5.18
C GLY A 64 -11.87 4.96 5.72
N ALA A 65 -10.83 4.67 4.95
CA ALA A 65 -9.67 3.95 5.46
C ALA A 65 -8.90 4.71 6.54
N LYS A 66 -8.98 6.05 6.58
CA LYS A 66 -8.38 6.89 7.63
C LYS A 66 -6.93 6.53 7.91
N ASN A 67 -6.12 6.47 6.84
CA ASN A 67 -4.71 6.07 6.92
C ASN A 67 -4.48 4.61 7.38
N HIS A 68 -5.40 3.70 7.08
CA HIS A 68 -5.21 2.26 7.20
C HIS A 68 -4.95 1.67 5.81
N PRO A 69 -3.68 1.56 5.35
CA PRO A 69 -3.38 1.18 3.98
C PRO A 69 -3.75 -0.27 3.68
N MET A 70 -3.99 -0.55 2.39
CA MET A 70 -4.02 -1.91 1.86
C MET A 70 -2.69 -2.23 1.19
N TRP A 71 -1.84 -3.00 1.87
CA TRP A 71 -0.49 -3.33 1.43
C TRP A 71 -0.45 -4.43 0.37
N LEU A 72 0.35 -4.23 -0.66
CA LEU A 72 0.73 -5.29 -1.59
C LEU A 72 1.65 -6.30 -0.88
N LYS A 73 1.31 -7.59 -0.89
CA LYS A 73 2.12 -8.69 -0.33
C LYS A 73 3.24 -9.10 -1.30
N ARG A 74 3.93 -8.13 -1.87
CA ARG A 74 5.13 -8.31 -2.72
C ARG A 74 6.11 -7.18 -2.42
N ARG A 75 7.38 -7.52 -2.28
CA ARG A 75 8.43 -6.52 -2.09
C ARG A 75 8.88 -5.99 -3.44
N ILE A 76 8.60 -4.72 -3.69
CA ILE A 76 8.98 -4.03 -4.92
C ILE A 76 10.45 -3.59 -4.88
N PRO A 77 11.18 -3.58 -6.02
CA PRO A 77 12.54 -3.08 -6.08
C PRO A 77 12.59 -1.54 -6.03
N CYS A 78 13.76 -0.98 -5.69
CA CYS A 78 13.98 0.48 -5.66
C CYS A 78 13.77 1.16 -7.01
N ASN A 79 14.06 0.43 -8.11
CA ASN A 79 13.78 0.91 -9.46
C ASN A 79 12.51 0.22 -9.96
N VAL A 80 11.43 0.98 -10.02
CA VAL A 80 10.09 0.42 -10.30
C VAL A 80 9.24 1.43 -11.05
N LYS A 81 8.38 0.93 -11.92
CA LYS A 81 7.27 1.68 -12.52
C LYS A 81 5.96 1.09 -12.03
N ILE A 82 5.03 1.94 -11.59
CA ILE A 82 3.70 1.56 -11.10
C ILE A 82 2.69 2.38 -11.88
N ASP A 83 1.84 1.71 -12.64
CA ASP A 83 0.75 2.32 -13.39
C ASP A 83 -0.59 1.83 -12.82
N PHE A 84 -1.59 2.69 -12.76
CA PHE A 84 -2.97 2.34 -12.41
C PHE A 84 -3.94 3.44 -12.84
N VAL A 85 -5.24 3.13 -12.80
CA VAL A 85 -6.32 4.10 -12.93
C VAL A 85 -6.92 4.36 -11.56
N ALA A 86 -7.22 5.62 -11.24
CA ALA A 86 -7.91 5.98 -10.01
C ALA A 86 -8.92 7.10 -10.22
N TRP A 87 -9.99 7.09 -9.42
CA TRP A 87 -10.99 8.16 -9.40
C TRP A 87 -11.65 8.25 -8.02
N SER A 88 -12.24 9.42 -7.75
CA SER A 88 -13.04 9.65 -6.54
C SER A 88 -14.48 9.96 -6.92
N ASP A 89 -15.43 9.37 -6.21
CA ASP A 89 -16.87 9.72 -6.34
C ASP A 89 -17.25 10.94 -5.51
N SER A 90 -16.26 11.59 -4.88
CA SER A 90 -16.39 12.82 -4.13
C SER A 90 -15.69 14.00 -4.81
N PRO A 91 -16.24 15.22 -4.75
CA PRO A 91 -15.51 16.42 -5.16
C PRO A 91 -14.39 16.80 -4.17
N GLU A 92 -14.31 16.16 -3.02
CA GLU A 92 -13.27 16.41 -2.01
C GLU A 92 -11.95 15.65 -2.29
N GLY A 93 -11.90 14.84 -3.34
CA GLY A 93 -10.65 14.19 -3.81
C GLY A 93 -10.16 13.07 -2.91
N ASP A 94 -8.93 13.20 -2.43
CA ASP A 94 -8.20 12.34 -1.50
C ASP A 94 -7.83 10.95 -2.04
N ILE A 95 -7.34 10.89 -3.26
CA ILE A 95 -6.77 9.68 -3.85
C ILE A 95 -5.33 9.54 -3.32
N LYS A 96 -5.05 8.47 -2.58
CA LYS A 96 -3.78 8.30 -1.86
C LYS A 96 -3.14 6.95 -2.14
N VAL A 97 -1.82 6.94 -2.27
CA VAL A 97 -1.01 5.72 -2.32
C VAL A 97 0.24 5.87 -1.47
N GLU A 98 0.78 4.75 -1.03
CA GLU A 98 2.09 4.70 -0.37
C GLU A 98 3.10 3.92 -1.21
N LEU A 99 4.29 4.50 -1.37
CA LEU A 99 5.41 3.93 -2.10
C LEU A 99 6.57 3.68 -1.14
N PHE A 100 7.17 2.50 -1.20
CA PHE A 100 8.27 2.09 -0.34
C PHE A 100 7.94 2.14 1.16
N GLY A 101 6.74 1.71 1.54
CA GLY A 101 6.39 1.49 2.94
C GLY A 101 6.90 0.15 3.48
N ASP A 102 6.63 -0.12 4.76
CA ASP A 102 7.07 -1.33 5.45
C ASP A 102 6.17 -2.56 5.23
N GLY A 103 5.01 -2.38 4.59
CA GLY A 103 4.06 -3.43 4.24
C GLY A 103 3.16 -3.91 5.38
N LYS A 104 3.15 -3.22 6.52
CA LYS A 104 2.37 -3.66 7.70
C LYS A 104 1.83 -2.54 8.57
N SER A 105 2.50 -1.37 8.60
CA SER A 105 2.08 -0.23 9.43
C SER A 105 0.69 0.24 9.07
N THR A 106 -0.01 0.76 10.07
CA THR A 106 -1.39 1.21 9.98
C THR A 106 -1.62 2.33 10.98
N ALA A 107 -2.67 3.13 10.81
CA ALA A 107 -3.07 4.14 11.77
C ALA A 107 -3.47 3.51 13.12
N ASP A 108 -3.43 4.31 14.17
CA ASP A 108 -4.04 3.99 15.45
C ASP A 108 -5.57 4.20 15.43
N GLU A 109 -6.25 3.89 16.53
CA GLU A 109 -7.72 4.02 16.64
C GLU A 109 -8.22 5.46 16.45
N GLU A 110 -7.36 6.47 16.65
CA GLU A 110 -7.67 7.89 16.48
C GLU A 110 -7.36 8.39 15.05
N GLY A 111 -6.81 7.52 14.19
CA GLY A 111 -6.40 7.83 12.82
C GLY A 111 -5.01 8.46 12.75
N GLY A 112 -4.26 8.49 13.85
CA GLY A 112 -2.87 8.96 13.87
C GLY A 112 -1.97 7.99 13.11
N TYR A 113 -1.36 8.45 12.01
CA TYR A 113 -0.48 7.65 11.17
C TYR A 113 0.67 8.48 10.62
N VAL A 114 1.85 7.96 10.82
CA VAL A 114 3.04 8.43 10.09
C VAL A 114 3.43 7.34 9.11
N GLY A 115 3.35 7.63 7.81
CA GLY A 115 3.74 6.71 6.75
C GLY A 115 5.18 6.24 6.92
N THR A 116 5.47 5.03 6.48
CA THR A 116 6.81 4.45 6.57
C THR A 116 7.61 4.65 5.28
N GLY A 117 6.94 5.01 4.18
CA GLY A 117 7.49 5.29 2.87
C GLY A 117 7.20 6.71 2.39
N TYR A 118 7.00 6.86 1.09
CA TYR A 118 6.48 8.11 0.50
C TYR A 118 4.96 8.01 0.36
N VAL A 119 4.28 9.09 0.71
CA VAL A 119 2.82 9.23 0.55
C VAL A 119 2.54 10.18 -0.60
N LEU A 120 1.87 9.68 -1.65
CA LEU A 120 1.45 10.47 -2.79
C LEU A 120 -0.04 10.74 -2.66
N ILE A 121 -0.44 12.00 -2.63
CA ILE A 121 -1.82 12.44 -2.40
C ILE A 121 -2.26 13.35 -3.52
N PHE A 122 -3.38 12.99 -4.17
CA PHE A 122 -4.07 13.82 -5.17
C PHE A 122 -5.41 14.29 -4.61
N GLY A 123 -5.54 15.59 -4.39
CA GLY A 123 -6.74 16.20 -3.86
C GLY A 123 -6.94 16.01 -2.35
N GLY A 124 -5.86 15.94 -1.57
CA GLY A 124 -5.94 15.92 -0.12
C GLY A 124 -6.51 17.22 0.47
N TRP A 125 -6.82 17.20 1.78
CA TRP A 125 -7.36 18.35 2.52
C TRP A 125 -8.54 19.04 1.82
N ARG A 126 -9.58 18.23 1.53
CA ARG A 126 -10.77 18.68 0.78
C ARG A 126 -10.43 19.21 -0.62
N ASN A 127 -9.60 18.44 -1.32
CA ASN A 127 -9.20 18.72 -2.70
C ASN A 127 -8.44 20.04 -2.88
N THR A 128 -7.56 20.38 -1.91
CA THR A 128 -6.80 21.65 -1.96
C THR A 128 -5.30 21.45 -2.12
N VAL A 129 -4.76 20.25 -1.81
CA VAL A 129 -3.32 19.97 -1.83
C VAL A 129 -3.04 18.70 -2.59
N ASN A 130 -2.05 18.74 -3.47
CA ASN A 130 -1.43 17.59 -4.11
C ASN A 130 0.03 17.53 -3.68
N THR A 131 0.52 16.37 -3.25
CA THR A 131 1.84 16.29 -2.65
C THR A 131 2.50 14.93 -2.80
N ILE A 132 3.84 14.93 -2.78
CA ILE A 132 4.64 13.78 -2.41
C ILE A 132 5.27 14.13 -1.05
N ALA A 133 4.94 13.35 -0.03
CA ALA A 133 5.47 13.50 1.31
C ALA A 133 6.37 12.32 1.68
N ARG A 134 7.43 12.58 2.43
CA ARG A 134 8.32 11.57 2.98
C ARG A 134 7.86 11.24 4.39
N ARG A 135 7.22 10.08 4.58
CA ARG A 135 6.64 9.57 5.83
C ARG A 135 5.44 10.39 6.33
N ASP A 136 5.67 11.60 6.80
CA ASP A 136 4.62 12.44 7.39
C ASP A 136 3.96 13.32 6.32
N GLU A 137 2.65 13.12 6.10
CA GLU A 137 1.88 13.85 5.10
C GLU A 137 1.64 15.33 5.47
N HIS A 138 1.86 15.72 6.73
CA HIS A 138 1.71 17.10 7.19
C HIS A 138 3.05 17.85 7.21
N GLU A 139 4.09 17.26 7.81
CA GLU A 139 5.39 17.91 7.99
C GLU A 139 6.45 17.42 7.01
N GLY A 140 6.25 16.26 6.39
CA GLY A 140 7.19 15.62 5.47
C GLY A 140 6.99 15.94 4.00
N ARG A 141 6.21 16.95 3.63
CA ARG A 141 5.93 17.30 2.22
C ARG A 141 7.19 17.78 1.52
N MET A 142 7.60 17.03 0.50
CA MET A 142 8.78 17.35 -0.30
C MET A 142 8.44 18.34 -1.42
N ILE A 143 7.21 18.30 -1.91
CA ILE A 143 6.66 19.19 -2.94
C ILE A 143 5.15 19.31 -2.77
N GLU A 144 4.60 20.48 -3.10
CA GLU A 144 3.16 20.73 -3.14
C GLU A 144 2.75 21.36 -4.49
N GLU A 145 1.57 20.99 -4.96
CA GLU A 145 0.85 21.60 -6.08
C GLU A 145 -0.60 21.84 -5.63
N ASN A 146 -1.08 23.05 -5.75
CA ASN A 146 -2.33 23.49 -5.13
C ASN A 146 -3.35 24.09 -6.13
N GLU A 147 -3.12 23.92 -7.44
CA GLU A 147 -4.00 24.46 -8.50
C GLU A 147 -4.90 23.38 -9.10
N THR A 148 -4.34 22.16 -9.30
CA THR A 148 -5.08 21.04 -9.88
C THR A 148 -6.06 20.46 -8.87
N ARG A 149 -7.25 20.09 -9.34
CA ARG A 149 -8.31 19.50 -8.50
C ARG A 149 -8.73 18.15 -9.05
N VAL A 150 -9.05 17.22 -8.16
CA VAL A 150 -9.76 16.00 -8.51
C VAL A 150 -11.17 16.36 -8.95
N GLU A 151 -11.57 15.91 -10.13
CA GLU A 151 -12.94 16.04 -10.63
C GLU A 151 -13.71 14.77 -10.27
N LYS A 152 -14.86 14.90 -9.61
CA LYS A 152 -15.71 13.78 -9.23
C LYS A 152 -16.01 12.86 -10.43
N GLY A 153 -15.76 11.58 -10.27
CA GLY A 153 -16.03 10.54 -11.26
C GLY A 153 -15.06 10.52 -12.45
N ARG A 154 -14.13 11.46 -12.55
CA ARG A 154 -13.10 11.46 -13.59
C ARG A 154 -12.05 10.41 -13.28
N ARG A 155 -11.79 9.52 -14.23
CA ARG A 155 -10.73 8.52 -14.16
C ARG A 155 -9.40 9.13 -14.58
N TYR A 156 -8.40 9.05 -13.70
CA TYR A 156 -7.03 9.52 -13.91
C TYR A 156 -6.10 8.35 -14.10
N ARG A 157 -5.23 8.41 -15.11
CA ARG A 157 -4.14 7.44 -15.29
C ARG A 157 -2.93 7.92 -14.51
N TRP A 158 -2.57 7.16 -13.49
CA TRP A 158 -1.37 7.37 -12.70
C TRP A 158 -0.21 6.56 -13.28
N SER A 159 0.98 7.16 -13.31
CA SER A 159 2.24 6.47 -13.54
C SER A 159 3.28 7.01 -12.57
N ILE A 160 3.76 6.16 -11.69
CA ILE A 160 4.81 6.49 -10.72
C ILE A 160 6.07 5.78 -11.18
N ARG A 161 7.16 6.52 -11.34
CA ARG A 161 8.48 5.98 -11.70
C ARG A 161 9.46 6.34 -10.60
N ALA A 162 9.99 5.33 -9.92
CA ALA A 162 11.06 5.51 -8.94
C ALA A 162 12.36 4.97 -9.51
N ARG A 163 13.44 5.76 -9.43
CA ARG A 163 14.78 5.36 -9.86
C ARG A 163 15.84 6.19 -9.17
N GLY A 164 16.76 5.53 -8.45
CA GLY A 164 17.96 6.16 -7.89
C GLY A 164 17.68 7.33 -6.94
N GLY A 165 16.53 7.31 -6.21
CA GLY A 165 16.10 8.39 -5.32
C GLY A 165 15.16 9.40 -5.97
N ALA A 166 15.06 9.45 -7.31
CA ALA A 166 14.06 10.24 -8.00
C ALA A 166 12.69 9.54 -8.02
N ILE A 167 11.64 10.31 -7.82
CA ILE A 167 10.24 9.87 -7.97
C ILE A 167 9.55 10.84 -8.92
N ASP A 168 9.17 10.32 -10.10
CA ASP A 168 8.36 11.02 -11.08
C ASP A 168 6.92 10.52 -10.98
N TRP A 169 5.98 11.40 -10.75
CA TRP A 169 4.57 11.10 -10.77
C TRP A 169 3.90 11.78 -11.95
N TYR A 170 3.31 10.98 -12.84
CA TYR A 170 2.58 11.42 -14.02
C TYR A 170 1.08 11.23 -13.80
N LEU A 171 0.28 12.22 -14.22
CA LEU A 171 -1.17 12.10 -14.39
C LEU A 171 -1.53 12.26 -15.87
N ASP A 172 -2.33 11.34 -16.40
CA ASP A 172 -2.78 11.32 -17.80
C ASP A 172 -1.62 11.49 -18.81
N GLY A 173 -0.44 10.91 -18.46
CA GLY A 173 0.76 10.92 -19.29
C GLY A 173 1.60 12.20 -19.21
N ARG A 174 1.21 13.19 -18.38
CA ARG A 174 1.99 14.42 -18.15
C ARG A 174 2.68 14.35 -16.80
N LEU A 175 3.94 14.75 -16.73
CA LEU A 175 4.65 14.89 -15.45
C LEU A 175 3.86 15.86 -14.58
N PHE A 176 3.44 15.37 -13.41
CA PHE A 176 2.64 16.13 -12.46
C PHE A 176 3.52 16.64 -11.31
N LEU A 177 4.20 15.72 -10.61
CA LEU A 177 5.14 16.05 -9.56
C LEU A 177 6.45 15.27 -9.73
N HIS A 178 7.55 15.89 -9.30
CA HIS A 178 8.89 15.29 -9.28
C HIS A 178 9.61 15.65 -7.99
N VAL A 179 10.26 14.67 -7.38
CA VAL A 179 11.15 14.86 -6.22
C VAL A 179 12.42 14.05 -6.39
N GLU A 180 13.51 14.55 -5.79
CA GLU A 180 14.76 13.80 -5.59
C GLU A 180 15.06 13.71 -4.10
N ASP A 181 15.21 12.49 -3.59
CA ASP A 181 15.63 12.22 -2.21
C ASP A 181 17.09 11.75 -2.24
N GLN A 182 17.98 12.45 -1.53
CA GLN A 182 19.39 12.10 -1.43
C GLN A 182 19.63 10.92 -0.48
N ASP A 183 18.65 10.58 0.38
CA ASP A 183 18.65 9.44 1.27
C ASP A 183 17.33 8.64 1.08
N PRO A 184 17.17 7.95 -0.07
CA PRO A 184 15.89 7.42 -0.49
C PRO A 184 15.38 6.30 0.42
N LEU A 185 14.08 6.35 0.72
CA LEU A 185 13.37 5.28 1.40
C LEU A 185 13.13 4.14 0.41
N CYS A 186 14.10 3.23 0.29
CA CYS A 186 13.91 2.00 -0.47
C CYS A 186 14.86 0.90 0.02
N GLY A 187 14.54 -0.37 -0.22
CA GLY A 187 15.31 -1.51 0.26
C GLY A 187 14.77 -2.09 1.58
N PRO A 188 15.57 -2.85 2.35
CA PRO A 188 15.07 -3.61 3.49
C PRO A 188 14.25 -2.78 4.48
N GLY A 189 12.96 -3.14 4.66
CA GLY A 189 12.01 -2.40 5.51
C GLY A 189 11.23 -1.30 4.80
N ASN A 190 11.59 -0.97 3.55
CA ASN A 190 10.92 0.02 2.69
C ASN A 190 10.75 -0.54 1.28
N GLU A 191 9.95 -1.62 1.14
CA GLU A 191 9.85 -2.40 -0.10
C GLU A 191 8.40 -2.64 -0.55
N HIS A 192 7.39 -1.94 0.03
CA HIS A 192 5.99 -2.22 -0.27
C HIS A 192 5.27 -1.01 -0.86
N PHE A 193 4.22 -1.33 -1.61
CA PHE A 193 3.24 -0.39 -2.16
C PHE A 193 1.90 -0.59 -1.50
N ALA A 194 1.11 0.47 -1.33
CA ALA A 194 -0.26 0.39 -0.86
C ALA A 194 -1.19 1.38 -1.52
N PHE A 195 -2.46 0.99 -1.62
CA PHE A 195 -3.58 1.91 -1.81
C PHE A 195 -4.08 2.38 -0.46
N SER A 196 -4.55 3.64 -0.38
CA SER A 196 -5.09 4.25 0.83
C SER A 196 -6.07 5.37 0.48
N ASP A 197 -6.81 5.85 1.47
CA ASP A 197 -7.56 7.09 1.46
C ASP A 197 -7.67 7.64 2.89
N TRP A 198 -8.29 8.81 3.04
CA TRP A 198 -8.72 9.28 4.35
C TRP A 198 -10.19 8.97 4.60
N GLY A 199 -11.08 9.50 3.77
CA GLY A 199 -12.50 9.40 4.05
C GLY A 199 -13.44 9.52 2.87
N THR A 200 -12.93 9.71 1.66
CA THR A 200 -13.75 9.87 0.46
C THR A 200 -13.88 8.55 -0.30
N PRO A 201 -14.99 8.31 -1.01
CA PRO A 201 -15.13 7.11 -1.85
C PRO A 201 -14.16 7.18 -3.03
N VAL A 202 -13.15 6.30 -3.02
CA VAL A 202 -12.09 6.22 -4.03
C VAL A 202 -12.07 4.83 -4.66
N HIS A 203 -11.72 4.80 -5.93
CA HIS A 203 -11.56 3.57 -6.70
C HIS A 203 -10.17 3.48 -7.30
N PHE A 204 -9.66 2.24 -7.42
CA PHE A 204 -8.41 1.92 -8.11
C PHE A 204 -8.63 0.73 -9.04
N ASP A 205 -7.97 0.77 -10.21
CA ASP A 205 -8.14 -0.25 -11.24
C ASP A 205 -6.87 -0.35 -12.12
N ASP A 206 -6.79 -1.39 -12.93
CA ASP A 206 -5.74 -1.57 -13.95
C ASP A 206 -4.31 -1.41 -13.40
N LEU A 207 -4.03 -1.95 -12.20
CA LEU A 207 -2.69 -1.90 -11.62
C LEU A 207 -1.70 -2.73 -12.44
N SER A 208 -0.55 -2.12 -12.73
CA SER A 208 0.63 -2.76 -13.29
C SER A 208 1.87 -2.31 -12.54
N ILE A 209 2.69 -3.24 -12.07
CA ILE A 209 3.96 -2.96 -11.39
C ILE A 209 5.08 -3.68 -12.14
N VAL A 210 6.04 -2.90 -12.62
CA VAL A 210 7.15 -3.38 -13.46
C VAL A 210 8.49 -3.00 -12.82
N PRO A 211 9.37 -3.99 -12.47
CA PRO A 211 10.77 -3.72 -12.18
C PRO A 211 11.46 -3.01 -13.34
N LEU A 212 12.32 -1.99 -13.06
CA LEU A 212 13.06 -1.22 -14.08
C LEU A 212 14.52 -1.58 -14.10
#